data_7559857297ac1ab1cf982b0946f2ac56
#
_entry.id   7559857297ac1ab1cf982b0946f2ac56
#
_cell.length_a   1.000
_cell.length_b   1.000
_cell.length_c   1.000
_cell.angle_alpha   90.00
_cell.angle_beta   90.00
_cell.angle_gamma   90.00
#
_symmetry.space_group_name_H-M   'P 1'
#
loop_
_entity.id
_entity.type
_entity.pdbx_description
1 polymer ?
#
loop_
_entity_poly.entity_id
_entity_poly.type
_entity_poly.pdbx_seq_one_letter_code
_entity_poly.pdbx_strand_id
1 'polypeptide(L)'
;MHSWRDAREWGCAAVTDGLTASITGTTLRLTAEQWRPLAEAHHRRVDPVIEDRLQRRARGEKNAVEDFLFEYYPFSTGKLRTWHPGYGVALEGDVQAYLDNPAYVRTDDGGATASLMWLNPSRQARLDMAIRILEGTASRPAATGCFALHEWAMTYRLSQDAVRHAYLPLRLPPEAIAATVEEVGLRCTHLDAFRFFTEDAVPLNAFRPTRATQ
;
A
#
# COMPACT_ATOMS: atom_id res chain seq x y z
N MET A 1 23.59 0.82 0.24
CA MET A 1 23.09 -0.42 -0.36
C MET A 1 22.62 -1.33 0.75
N HIS A 2 21.37 -1.21 1.19
CA HIS A 2 20.79 -2.13 2.18
C HIS A 2 20.13 -3.27 1.43
N SER A 3 20.63 -4.46 1.70
CA SER A 3 20.18 -5.72 1.13
C SER A 3 18.75 -6.03 1.60
N TRP A 4 17.83 -6.19 0.68
CA TRP A 4 16.44 -6.64 0.88
C TRP A 4 16.34 -8.13 1.25
N ARG A 5 17.30 -8.68 1.96
CA ARG A 5 17.40 -10.13 2.23
C ARG A 5 17.01 -10.52 3.64
N ASP A 6 16.05 -9.97 4.30
CA ASP A 6 15.46 -10.67 5.44
C ASP A 6 14.03 -10.18 5.75
N ALA A 7 13.08 -10.74 5.02
CA ALA A 7 11.66 -10.65 5.39
C ALA A 7 11.37 -11.32 6.76
N ARG A 8 12.32 -11.99 7.35
CA ARG A 8 12.23 -12.65 8.66
C ARG A 8 12.35 -11.68 9.84
N GLU A 9 12.98 -10.53 9.65
CA GLU A 9 13.08 -9.51 10.69
C GLU A 9 11.74 -8.75 10.95
N TRP A 10 10.75 -8.91 10.07
CA TRP A 10 9.46 -8.22 10.16
C TRP A 10 8.40 -8.97 10.96
N GLY A 11 8.76 -9.99 11.73
CA GLY A 11 7.84 -10.72 12.61
C GLY A 11 6.79 -11.57 11.86
N CYS A 12 6.91 -11.75 10.54
CA CYS A 12 6.06 -12.64 9.77
C CYS A 12 6.43 -14.14 9.92
N ALA A 13 7.60 -14.45 10.45
CA ALA A 13 8.12 -15.83 10.50
C ALA A 13 7.35 -16.75 11.47
N ALA A 14 6.67 -16.21 12.47
CA ALA A 14 5.93 -17.03 13.43
C ALA A 14 4.53 -17.45 12.96
N VAL A 15 4.02 -16.83 11.86
CA VAL A 15 2.69 -17.14 11.32
C VAL A 15 2.77 -18.00 10.05
N THR A 16 3.91 -18.01 9.36
CA THR A 16 4.05 -18.71 8.07
C THR A 16 4.23 -20.23 8.21
N ASP A 17 4.79 -20.74 9.28
CA ASP A 17 4.92 -22.20 9.49
C ASP A 17 3.58 -22.90 9.80
N GLY A 18 2.55 -22.13 10.20
CA GLY A 18 1.19 -22.65 10.40
C GLY A 18 0.23 -22.45 9.23
N LEU A 19 0.58 -21.57 8.28
CA LEU A 19 -0.35 -21.14 7.19
C LEU A 19 -0.42 -22.12 6.01
N THR A 20 0.52 -23.03 5.86
CA THR A 20 0.48 -24.06 4.81
C THR A 20 -0.60 -25.12 5.01
N ALA A 21 -1.22 -25.19 6.20
CA ALA A 21 -2.28 -26.16 6.51
C ALA A 21 -3.70 -25.67 6.17
N SER A 22 -3.90 -24.41 5.78
CA SER A 22 -5.25 -23.80 5.74
C SER A 22 -5.90 -23.70 4.36
N ILE A 23 -5.33 -24.22 3.30
CA ILE A 23 -6.03 -24.40 2.01
C ILE A 23 -7.13 -25.50 2.13
N THR A 24 -7.11 -26.27 3.20
CA THR A 24 -8.04 -27.40 3.45
C THR A 24 -9.22 -27.05 4.39
N GLY A 25 -9.49 -25.76 4.68
CA GLY A 25 -10.62 -25.36 5.51
C GLY A 25 -10.39 -25.44 7.03
N THR A 26 -9.20 -25.80 7.49
CA THR A 26 -8.87 -25.84 8.92
C THR A 26 -8.54 -24.43 9.41
N THR A 27 -9.41 -23.84 10.21
CA THR A 27 -9.19 -22.52 10.82
C THR A 27 -8.19 -22.64 11.97
N LEU A 28 -7.07 -21.93 11.91
CA LEU A 28 -6.16 -21.75 13.03
C LEU A 28 -6.88 -20.96 14.13
N ARG A 29 -6.73 -21.36 15.39
CA ARG A 29 -7.30 -20.65 16.53
C ARG A 29 -6.19 -20.01 17.35
N LEU A 30 -6.41 -18.76 17.73
CA LEU A 30 -5.53 -18.03 18.62
C LEU A 30 -6.31 -17.62 19.86
N THR A 31 -5.84 -18.07 21.04
CA THR A 31 -6.37 -17.60 22.30
C THR A 31 -6.04 -16.12 22.52
N ALA A 32 -6.73 -15.46 23.45
CA ALA A 32 -6.45 -14.07 23.78
C ALA A 32 -4.98 -13.84 24.19
N GLU A 33 -4.38 -14.78 24.86
CA GLU A 33 -2.96 -14.74 25.27
C GLU A 33 -2.00 -14.82 24.08
N GLN A 34 -2.42 -15.46 23.00
CA GLN A 34 -1.61 -15.60 21.79
C GLN A 34 -1.72 -14.40 20.85
N TRP A 35 -2.94 -13.92 20.60
CA TRP A 35 -3.14 -12.86 19.61
C TRP A 35 -2.93 -11.44 20.14
N ARG A 36 -3.24 -11.17 21.42
CA ARG A 36 -3.06 -9.81 21.97
C ARG A 36 -1.62 -9.29 21.87
N PRO A 37 -0.58 -10.08 22.18
CA PRO A 37 0.80 -9.64 21.98
C PRO A 37 1.13 -9.29 20.52
N LEU A 38 0.53 -9.98 19.54
CA LEU A 38 0.71 -9.69 18.11
C LEU A 38 0.05 -8.35 17.74
N ALA A 39 -1.17 -8.10 18.24
CA ALA A 39 -1.86 -6.83 18.06
C ALA A 39 -1.10 -5.67 18.72
N GLU A 40 -0.58 -5.87 19.94
CA GLU A 40 0.25 -4.88 20.63
C GLU A 40 1.57 -4.59 19.90
N ALA A 41 2.21 -5.63 19.36
CA ALA A 41 3.42 -5.46 18.55
C ALA A 41 3.13 -4.65 17.27
N HIS A 42 1.97 -4.84 16.66
CA HIS A 42 1.51 -4.03 15.54
C HIS A 42 1.28 -2.56 15.97
N HIS A 43 0.59 -2.32 17.08
CA HIS A 43 0.35 -0.98 17.62
C HIS A 43 1.67 -0.25 17.88
N ARG A 44 2.64 -0.88 18.54
CA ARG A 44 3.97 -0.27 18.79
C ARG A 44 4.70 0.18 17.52
N ARG A 45 4.46 -0.48 16.40
CA ARG A 45 5.06 -0.06 15.09
C ARG A 45 4.30 1.07 14.44
N VAL A 46 2.98 1.10 14.57
CA VAL A 46 2.11 2.01 13.82
C VAL A 46 1.85 3.30 14.58
N ASP A 47 1.68 3.22 15.90
CA ASP A 47 1.30 4.36 16.74
C ASP A 47 2.23 5.58 16.58
N PRO A 48 3.57 5.45 16.51
CA PRO A 48 4.45 6.61 16.31
C PRO A 48 4.16 7.38 15.02
N VAL A 49 3.86 6.67 13.92
CA VAL A 49 3.54 7.29 12.62
C VAL A 49 2.19 7.99 12.68
N ILE A 50 1.21 7.37 13.32
CA ILE A 50 -0.14 7.93 13.45
C ILE A 50 -0.13 9.16 14.37
N GLU A 51 0.55 9.09 15.49
CA GLU A 51 0.64 10.19 16.47
C GLU A 51 1.29 11.43 15.87
N ASP A 52 2.43 11.29 15.17
CA ASP A 52 3.09 12.39 14.49
C ASP A 52 2.14 13.08 13.50
N ARG A 53 1.47 12.30 12.65
CA ARG A 53 0.48 12.84 11.74
C ARG A 53 -0.65 13.59 12.45
N LEU A 54 -1.23 13.01 13.51
CA LEU A 54 -2.32 13.64 14.26
C LEU A 54 -1.87 14.95 14.92
N GLN A 55 -0.68 14.99 15.49
CA GLN A 55 -0.09 16.19 16.08
C GLN A 55 0.14 17.28 15.03
N ARG A 56 0.73 16.94 13.87
CA ARG A 56 0.93 17.90 12.78
C ARG A 56 -0.40 18.46 12.27
N ARG A 57 -1.40 17.60 12.06
CA ARG A 57 -2.75 18.05 11.65
C ARG A 57 -3.40 18.98 12.68
N ALA A 58 -3.25 18.71 13.98
CA ALA A 58 -3.76 19.57 15.04
C ALA A 58 -3.12 20.98 15.03
N ARG A 59 -1.85 21.06 14.56
CA ARG A 59 -1.13 22.34 14.38
C ARG A 59 -1.33 22.98 13.00
N GLY A 60 -2.11 22.35 12.11
CA GLY A 60 -2.27 22.82 10.71
C GLY A 60 -1.02 22.61 9.84
N GLU A 61 -0.07 21.82 10.28
CA GLU A 61 1.18 21.54 9.58
C GLU A 61 0.96 20.48 8.49
N LYS A 62 1.54 20.71 7.30
CA LYS A 62 1.55 19.76 6.18
C LYS A 62 2.97 19.25 5.97
N ASN A 63 3.08 17.95 5.71
CA ASN A 63 4.33 17.32 5.29
C ASN A 63 4.03 16.39 4.11
N ALA A 64 4.44 16.80 2.90
CA ALA A 64 4.11 16.07 1.67
C ALA A 64 4.70 14.65 1.64
N VAL A 65 5.80 14.40 2.34
CA VAL A 65 6.43 13.06 2.42
C VAL A 65 5.65 12.17 3.38
N GLU A 66 5.47 12.63 4.63
CA GLU A 66 4.81 11.84 5.67
C GLU A 66 3.30 11.68 5.43
N ASP A 67 2.67 12.68 4.81
CA ASP A 67 1.23 12.65 4.52
C ASP A 67 0.90 11.87 3.24
N PHE A 68 1.91 11.56 2.41
CA PHE A 68 1.73 10.90 1.10
C PHE A 68 0.86 9.64 1.17
N LEU A 69 1.13 8.73 2.11
CA LEU A 69 0.37 7.49 2.25
C LEU A 69 -1.11 7.73 2.52
N PHE A 70 -1.44 8.77 3.26
CA PHE A 70 -2.81 9.09 3.67
C PHE A 70 -3.56 9.95 2.64
N GLU A 71 -2.85 10.60 1.72
CA GLU A 71 -3.44 11.39 0.63
C GLU A 71 -3.72 10.52 -0.59
N TYR A 72 -2.85 9.57 -0.90
CA TYR A 72 -2.92 8.76 -2.12
C TYR A 72 -3.51 7.37 -1.90
N TYR A 73 -3.56 6.89 -0.67
CA TYR A 73 -4.13 5.58 -0.34
C TYR A 73 -5.30 5.74 0.64
N PRO A 74 -6.42 4.98 0.44
CA PRO A 74 -7.65 5.15 1.22
C PRO A 74 -7.58 4.48 2.59
N PHE A 75 -6.45 4.58 3.28
CA PHE A 75 -6.28 4.06 4.64
C PHE A 75 -6.44 5.18 5.66
N SER A 76 -7.45 5.08 6.52
CA SER A 76 -7.54 5.93 7.70
C SER A 76 -6.55 5.46 8.78
N THR A 77 -6.16 6.37 9.69
CA THR A 77 -5.30 6.04 10.82
C THR A 77 -5.86 4.91 11.67
N GLY A 78 -7.18 4.86 11.90
CA GLY A 78 -7.84 3.77 12.62
C GLY A 78 -7.71 2.43 11.91
N LYS A 79 -7.90 2.37 10.59
CA LYS A 79 -7.71 1.14 9.82
C LYS A 79 -6.26 0.67 9.82
N LEU A 80 -5.32 1.62 9.73
CA LEU A 80 -3.89 1.28 9.78
C LEU A 80 -3.50 0.71 11.16
N ARG A 81 -4.09 1.23 12.23
CA ARG A 81 -3.84 0.78 13.60
C ARG A 81 -4.42 -0.59 13.89
N THR A 82 -5.50 -1.00 13.23
CA THR A 82 -6.13 -2.29 13.49
C THR A 82 -5.25 -3.43 12.98
N TRP A 83 -4.86 -4.32 13.88
CA TRP A 83 -4.19 -5.57 13.52
C TRP A 83 -5.21 -6.60 13.04
N HIS A 84 -4.89 -7.33 11.99
CA HIS A 84 -5.73 -8.40 11.43
C HIS A 84 -4.94 -9.71 11.40
N PRO A 85 -5.51 -10.83 11.91
CA PRO A 85 -4.85 -12.12 11.90
C PRO A 85 -4.74 -12.75 10.51
N GLY A 86 -5.51 -12.25 9.55
CA GLY A 86 -5.66 -12.85 8.23
C GLY A 86 -6.84 -13.82 8.13
N TYR A 87 -7.07 -14.30 6.89
CA TYR A 87 -8.10 -15.31 6.61
C TYR A 87 -7.68 -16.68 7.15
N GLY A 88 -8.65 -17.48 7.59
CA GLY A 88 -8.40 -18.82 8.13
C GLY A 88 -7.96 -18.85 9.59
N VAL A 89 -7.93 -17.67 10.25
CA VAL A 89 -7.59 -17.55 11.68
C VAL A 89 -8.81 -17.11 12.47
N ALA A 90 -9.15 -17.84 13.53
CA ALA A 90 -10.18 -17.45 14.51
C ALA A 90 -9.51 -16.90 15.78
N LEU A 91 -10.04 -15.81 16.30
CA LEU A 91 -9.64 -15.19 17.55
C LEU A 91 -10.62 -15.56 18.66
N GLU A 92 -10.11 -15.92 19.83
CA GLU A 92 -10.90 -16.26 21.01
C GLU A 92 -10.87 -15.14 22.06
N GLY A 93 -11.84 -15.16 22.98
CA GLY A 93 -11.96 -14.21 24.08
C GLY A 93 -12.76 -12.96 23.71
N ASP A 94 -12.34 -11.79 24.21
CA ASP A 94 -13.01 -10.53 23.88
C ASP A 94 -12.61 -10.06 22.50
N VAL A 95 -13.51 -10.31 21.54
CA VAL A 95 -13.32 -10.06 20.10
C VAL A 95 -14.37 -9.09 19.52
N GLN A 96 -15.12 -8.39 20.37
CA GLN A 96 -16.21 -7.51 19.92
C GLN A 96 -15.73 -6.46 18.91
N ALA A 97 -14.56 -5.86 19.12
CA ALA A 97 -13.99 -4.88 18.19
C ALA A 97 -13.77 -5.43 16.76
N TYR A 98 -13.53 -6.74 16.62
CA TYR A 98 -13.48 -7.38 15.30
C TYR A 98 -14.86 -7.61 14.72
N LEU A 99 -15.83 -8.01 15.54
CA LEU A 99 -17.20 -8.27 15.11
C LEU A 99 -17.94 -7.00 14.67
N ASP A 100 -17.50 -5.83 15.10
CA ASP A 100 -18.00 -4.53 14.62
C ASP A 100 -17.55 -4.24 13.16
N ASN A 101 -16.60 -5.00 12.65
CA ASN A 101 -16.15 -4.92 11.26
C ASN A 101 -16.93 -5.96 10.41
N PRO A 102 -17.65 -5.54 9.36
CA PRO A 102 -18.48 -6.43 8.55
C PRO A 102 -17.72 -7.54 7.79
N ALA A 103 -16.38 -7.48 7.79
CA ALA A 103 -15.54 -8.53 7.23
C ALA A 103 -15.37 -9.74 8.17
N TYR A 104 -15.81 -9.61 9.44
CA TYR A 104 -15.71 -10.67 10.44
C TYR A 104 -17.08 -11.22 10.80
N VAL A 105 -17.10 -12.49 11.14
CA VAL A 105 -18.28 -13.21 11.64
C VAL A 105 -17.95 -13.92 12.94
N ARG A 106 -18.97 -14.13 13.77
CA ARG A 106 -18.85 -14.90 15.00
C ARG A 106 -18.69 -16.39 14.65
N THR A 107 -17.78 -17.05 15.32
CA THR A 107 -17.66 -18.52 15.26
C THR A 107 -18.65 -19.19 16.22
N ASP A 108 -18.94 -20.49 16.02
CA ASP A 108 -19.91 -21.24 16.84
C ASP A 108 -19.56 -21.26 18.33
N ASP A 109 -18.28 -21.15 18.66
CA ASP A 109 -17.73 -21.09 20.01
C ASP A 109 -17.54 -19.67 20.54
N GLY A 110 -18.08 -18.65 19.86
CA GLY A 110 -18.14 -17.27 20.32
C GLY A 110 -16.94 -16.40 19.93
N GLY A 111 -15.94 -16.92 19.24
CA GLY A 111 -14.81 -16.18 18.70
C GLY A 111 -15.15 -15.33 17.46
N ALA A 112 -14.13 -14.76 16.81
CA ALA A 112 -14.27 -14.00 15.56
C ALA A 112 -13.31 -14.50 14.50
N THR A 113 -13.77 -14.61 13.24
CA THR A 113 -12.95 -14.97 12.09
C THR A 113 -13.34 -14.13 10.87
N ALA A 114 -12.39 -13.89 9.95
CA ALA A 114 -12.70 -13.21 8.71
C ALA A 114 -13.55 -14.09 7.80
N SER A 115 -14.60 -13.50 7.18
CA SER A 115 -15.56 -14.21 6.36
C SER A 115 -15.36 -13.94 4.86
N LEU A 116 -15.34 -15.00 4.05
CA LEU A 116 -15.38 -14.90 2.60
C LEU A 116 -16.70 -14.33 2.06
N MET A 117 -17.79 -14.38 2.82
CA MET A 117 -19.07 -13.76 2.43
C MET A 117 -18.96 -12.24 2.24
N TRP A 118 -17.94 -11.62 2.83
CA TRP A 118 -17.61 -10.21 2.58
C TRP A 118 -17.05 -9.97 1.16
N LEU A 119 -16.49 -11.00 0.51
CA LEU A 119 -15.99 -10.96 -0.86
C LEU A 119 -17.14 -11.07 -1.86
N ASN A 120 -17.87 -9.97 -2.06
CA ASN A 120 -18.81 -9.90 -3.17
C ASN A 120 -18.06 -9.91 -4.53
N PRO A 121 -18.75 -10.14 -5.68
CA PRO A 121 -18.09 -10.26 -6.99
C PRO A 121 -17.16 -9.10 -7.34
N SER A 122 -17.50 -7.87 -6.96
CA SER A 122 -16.66 -6.70 -7.22
C SER A 122 -15.37 -6.70 -6.38
N ARG A 123 -15.42 -7.17 -5.13
CA ARG A 123 -14.23 -7.31 -4.27
C ARG A 123 -13.34 -8.46 -4.72
N GLN A 124 -13.98 -9.58 -5.11
CA GLN A 124 -13.25 -10.72 -5.68
C GLN A 124 -12.50 -10.31 -6.94
N ALA A 125 -13.13 -9.63 -7.89
CA ALA A 125 -12.47 -9.17 -9.10
C ALA A 125 -11.28 -8.24 -8.83
N ARG A 126 -11.34 -7.41 -7.78
CA ARG A 126 -10.21 -6.57 -7.36
C ARG A 126 -9.07 -7.38 -6.75
N LEU A 127 -9.40 -8.39 -5.95
CA LEU A 127 -8.41 -9.32 -5.38
C LEU A 127 -7.70 -10.10 -6.48
N ASP A 128 -8.45 -10.66 -7.44
CA ASP A 128 -7.91 -11.40 -8.58
C ASP A 128 -7.00 -10.52 -9.45
N MET A 129 -7.37 -9.24 -9.62
CA MET A 129 -6.52 -8.26 -10.32
C MET A 129 -5.23 -8.00 -9.55
N ALA A 130 -5.30 -7.81 -8.23
CA ALA A 130 -4.11 -7.58 -7.39
C ALA A 130 -3.16 -8.79 -7.44
N ILE A 131 -3.69 -10.01 -7.33
CA ILE A 131 -2.90 -11.24 -7.45
C ILE A 131 -2.20 -11.30 -8.80
N ARG A 132 -2.91 -11.08 -9.91
CA ARG A 132 -2.31 -11.08 -11.27
C ARG A 132 -1.21 -10.03 -11.43
N ILE A 133 -1.38 -8.84 -10.86
CA ILE A 133 -0.34 -7.81 -10.89
C ILE A 133 0.90 -8.27 -10.12
N LEU A 134 0.72 -8.81 -8.93
CA LEU A 134 1.84 -9.28 -8.09
C LEU A 134 2.58 -10.46 -8.74
N GLU A 135 1.85 -11.45 -9.25
CA GLU A 135 2.43 -12.59 -9.97
C GLU A 135 3.16 -12.13 -11.24
N GLY A 136 2.54 -11.22 -12.00
CA GLY A 136 3.16 -10.64 -13.18
C GLY A 136 4.43 -9.85 -12.85
N THR A 137 4.46 -9.15 -11.74
CA THR A 137 5.65 -8.43 -11.25
C THR A 137 6.75 -9.39 -10.82
N ALA A 138 6.38 -10.44 -10.07
CA ALA A 138 7.35 -11.44 -9.57
C ALA A 138 7.98 -12.28 -10.69
N SER A 139 7.24 -12.54 -11.79
CA SER A 139 7.68 -13.41 -12.89
C SER A 139 8.48 -12.70 -13.98
N ARG A 140 8.54 -11.36 -13.98
CA ARG A 140 9.22 -10.58 -15.01
C ARG A 140 10.57 -10.03 -14.55
N PRO A 141 11.54 -9.85 -15.45
CA PRO A 141 12.75 -9.10 -15.16
C PRO A 141 12.43 -7.67 -14.73
N ALA A 142 13.20 -7.13 -13.79
CA ALA A 142 13.04 -5.76 -13.33
C ALA A 142 13.29 -4.75 -14.45
N ALA A 143 12.34 -3.82 -14.66
CA ALA A 143 12.50 -2.71 -15.59
C ALA A 143 13.08 -1.50 -14.86
N THR A 144 14.41 -1.35 -14.89
CA THR A 144 15.13 -0.30 -14.15
C THR A 144 15.47 0.95 -14.97
N GLY A 145 15.03 1.03 -16.21
CA GLY A 145 15.40 2.10 -17.15
C GLY A 145 14.69 3.46 -16.94
N CYS A 146 13.78 3.58 -15.97
CA CYS A 146 13.03 4.81 -15.73
C CYS A 146 13.84 5.87 -14.97
N PHE A 147 14.77 5.47 -14.10
CA PHE A 147 15.56 6.37 -13.22
C PHE A 147 14.74 7.43 -12.47
N ALA A 148 13.49 7.09 -12.09
CA ALA A 148 12.53 7.99 -11.46
C ALA A 148 12.11 9.21 -12.30
N LEU A 149 12.43 9.29 -13.59
CA LEU A 149 12.00 10.38 -14.47
C LEU A 149 10.49 10.52 -14.60
N HIS A 150 9.72 9.53 -14.18
CA HIS A 150 8.26 9.64 -14.06
C HIS A 150 7.83 10.77 -13.10
N GLU A 151 8.61 11.09 -12.07
CA GLU A 151 8.33 12.22 -11.18
C GLU A 151 8.45 13.56 -11.94
N TRP A 152 9.41 13.68 -12.84
CA TRP A 152 9.61 14.86 -13.67
C TRP A 152 8.52 14.97 -14.76
N ALA A 153 8.07 13.84 -15.27
CA ALA A 153 6.95 13.79 -16.22
C ALA A 153 5.63 14.30 -15.62
N MET A 154 5.45 14.19 -14.29
CA MET A 154 4.29 14.71 -13.57
C MET A 154 4.29 16.25 -13.46
N THR A 155 5.45 16.89 -13.67
CA THR A 155 5.62 18.34 -13.61
C THR A 155 6.09 18.95 -14.93
N TYR A 156 6.19 18.13 -15.97
CA TYR A 156 6.67 18.54 -17.29
C TYR A 156 5.85 19.66 -17.89
N ARG A 157 6.50 20.77 -18.23
CA ARG A 157 5.92 22.01 -18.76
C ARG A 157 4.84 22.65 -17.88
N LEU A 158 4.81 22.32 -16.58
CA LEU A 158 3.93 23.03 -15.64
C LEU A 158 4.66 24.18 -14.98
N SER A 159 3.92 25.28 -14.75
CA SER A 159 4.36 26.35 -13.86
C SER A 159 4.33 25.87 -12.40
N GLN A 160 5.05 26.59 -11.50
CA GLN A 160 5.03 26.28 -10.06
C GLN A 160 3.63 26.22 -9.48
N ASP A 161 2.72 27.08 -9.94
CA ASP A 161 1.35 27.15 -9.42
C ASP A 161 0.44 26.03 -9.93
N ALA A 162 0.83 25.37 -11.03
CA ALA A 162 0.07 24.31 -11.64
C ALA A 162 0.46 22.92 -11.12
N VAL A 163 1.58 22.79 -10.38
CA VAL A 163 1.97 21.50 -9.81
C VAL A 163 1.06 21.13 -8.62
N ARG A 164 0.83 19.84 -8.43
CA ARG A 164 -0.11 19.33 -7.41
C ARG A 164 0.17 19.82 -5.99
N HIS A 165 1.43 19.99 -5.62
CA HIS A 165 1.88 20.47 -4.32
C HIS A 165 2.56 21.84 -4.48
N ALA A 166 1.85 22.82 -5.04
CA ALA A 166 2.35 24.15 -5.38
C ALA A 166 3.03 24.90 -4.20
N TYR A 167 2.69 24.54 -2.95
CA TYR A 167 3.32 25.08 -1.74
C TYR A 167 4.76 24.60 -1.51
N LEU A 168 5.21 23.58 -2.24
CA LEU A 168 6.60 23.12 -2.25
C LEU A 168 7.29 23.62 -3.51
N PRO A 169 8.41 24.38 -3.37
CA PRO A 169 9.13 24.86 -4.54
C PRO A 169 9.75 23.69 -5.31
N LEU A 170 9.66 23.73 -6.62
CA LEU A 170 10.44 22.84 -7.48
C LEU A 170 11.92 23.11 -7.28
N ARG A 171 12.74 22.06 -7.26
CA ARG A 171 14.21 22.18 -7.10
C ARG A 171 14.91 22.76 -8.31
N LEU A 172 14.28 22.64 -9.48
CA LEU A 172 14.76 23.15 -10.76
C LEU A 172 13.66 24.01 -11.39
N PRO A 173 14.03 25.01 -12.20
CA PRO A 173 13.06 25.76 -12.96
C PRO A 173 12.36 24.85 -14.00
N PRO A 174 11.11 25.16 -14.36
CA PRO A 174 10.32 24.35 -15.29
C PRO A 174 11.02 24.04 -16.62
N GLU A 175 11.79 24.99 -17.13
CA GLU A 175 12.54 24.86 -18.39
C GLU A 175 13.65 23.80 -18.27
N ALA A 176 14.34 23.75 -17.13
CA ALA A 176 15.37 22.73 -16.90
C ALA A 176 14.77 21.34 -16.73
N ILE A 177 13.59 21.23 -16.10
CA ILE A 177 12.83 19.99 -16.01
C ILE A 177 12.45 19.53 -17.41
N ALA A 178 11.90 20.43 -18.23
CA ALA A 178 11.48 20.09 -19.58
C ALA A 178 12.66 19.64 -20.46
N ALA A 179 13.77 20.37 -20.42
CA ALA A 179 14.98 20.03 -21.16
C ALA A 179 15.50 18.64 -20.77
N THR A 180 15.54 18.32 -19.46
CA THR A 180 15.99 17.00 -19.00
C THR A 180 15.06 15.88 -19.47
N VAL A 181 13.76 16.07 -19.41
CA VAL A 181 12.79 15.07 -19.88
C VAL A 181 12.93 14.83 -21.38
N GLU A 182 13.15 15.89 -22.16
CA GLU A 182 13.32 15.82 -23.62
C GLU A 182 14.64 15.18 -24.02
N GLU A 183 15.73 15.47 -23.30
CA GLU A 183 17.07 14.92 -23.58
C GLU A 183 17.15 13.43 -23.22
N VAL A 184 16.67 13.04 -22.03
CA VAL A 184 16.82 11.68 -21.51
C VAL A 184 15.72 10.75 -22.04
N GLY A 185 14.53 11.28 -22.27
CA GLY A 185 13.34 10.54 -22.65
C GLY A 185 12.70 9.78 -21.48
N LEU A 186 11.44 9.43 -21.62
CA LEU A 186 10.67 8.75 -20.61
C LEU A 186 10.53 7.24 -20.92
N ARG A 187 10.76 6.39 -19.92
CA ARG A 187 10.69 4.93 -20.03
C ARG A 187 9.92 4.31 -18.86
N CYS A 188 8.83 4.96 -18.46
CA CYS A 188 8.00 4.47 -17.37
C CYS A 188 7.13 3.30 -17.81
N THR A 189 7.23 2.18 -17.08
CA THR A 189 6.41 0.96 -17.28
C THR A 189 5.33 0.82 -16.22
N HIS A 190 5.28 1.69 -15.21
CA HIS A 190 4.40 1.61 -14.05
C HIS A 190 3.15 2.48 -14.23
N LEU A 191 1.98 1.85 -14.30
CA LEU A 191 0.72 2.56 -14.55
C LEU A 191 0.40 3.59 -13.47
N ASP A 192 0.66 3.28 -12.20
CA ASP A 192 0.36 4.19 -11.08
C ASP A 192 1.17 5.49 -11.13
N ALA A 193 2.35 5.49 -11.73
CA ALA A 193 3.10 6.69 -12.01
C ALA A 193 2.63 7.35 -13.33
N PHE A 194 2.50 6.56 -14.40
CA PHE A 194 2.14 7.04 -15.73
C PHE A 194 0.81 7.80 -15.77
N ARG A 195 -0.17 7.41 -14.98
CA ARG A 195 -1.50 8.09 -14.91
C ARG A 195 -1.43 9.52 -14.39
N PHE A 196 -0.31 9.93 -13.82
CA PHE A 196 -0.10 11.30 -13.32
C PHE A 196 0.76 12.16 -14.26
N PHE A 197 1.21 11.62 -15.40
CA PHE A 197 1.93 12.39 -16.38
C PHE A 197 1.08 13.57 -16.87
N THR A 198 1.73 14.70 -17.16
CA THR A 198 1.07 15.77 -17.89
C THR A 198 0.67 15.28 -19.29
N GLU A 199 -0.35 15.90 -19.87
CA GLU A 199 -0.79 15.57 -21.23
C GLU A 199 0.35 15.66 -22.23
N ASP A 200 1.23 16.65 -22.09
CA ASP A 200 2.42 16.85 -22.93
C ASP A 200 3.51 15.79 -22.70
N ALA A 201 3.60 15.22 -21.50
CA ALA A 201 4.58 14.17 -21.20
C ALA A 201 4.15 12.77 -21.67
N VAL A 202 2.85 12.51 -21.75
CA VAL A 202 2.31 11.20 -22.17
C VAL A 202 2.89 10.71 -23.51
N PRO A 203 2.96 11.52 -24.60
CA PRO A 203 3.54 11.06 -25.87
C PRO A 203 5.04 10.81 -25.82
N LEU A 204 5.76 11.38 -24.86
CA LEU A 204 7.23 11.22 -24.73
C LEU A 204 7.61 9.89 -24.07
N ASN A 205 6.66 9.19 -23.43
CA ASN A 205 6.96 7.91 -22.81
C ASN A 205 7.04 6.78 -23.86
N ALA A 206 8.15 6.04 -23.83
CA ALA A 206 8.40 4.92 -24.76
C ALA A 206 7.37 3.77 -24.61
N PHE A 207 6.68 3.69 -23.48
CA PHE A 207 5.71 2.66 -23.16
C PHE A 207 4.32 3.24 -22.94
N ARG A 208 3.29 2.41 -23.15
CA ARG A 208 1.88 2.72 -22.81
C ARG A 208 1.40 1.72 -21.77
N PRO A 209 1.81 1.85 -20.48
CA PRO A 209 1.43 0.90 -19.46
C PRO A 209 -0.08 0.92 -19.23
N THR A 210 -0.63 -0.28 -19.09
CA THR A 210 -2.02 -0.55 -18.76
C THR A 210 -2.05 -1.46 -17.53
N ARG A 211 -3.23 -1.69 -16.95
CA ARG A 211 -3.39 -2.66 -15.85
C ARG A 211 -2.95 -4.08 -16.22
N ALA A 212 -2.99 -4.42 -17.49
CA ALA A 212 -2.62 -5.75 -17.97
C ALA A 212 -1.12 -5.87 -18.30
N THR A 213 -0.43 -4.75 -18.56
CA THR A 213 0.96 -4.74 -19.05
C THR A 213 1.98 -4.16 -18.07
N GLN A 214 1.54 -3.68 -16.92
CA GLN A 214 2.42 -3.19 -15.87
C GLN A 214 3.06 -4.31 -15.04
#